data_7722c49190197d8b0ffe43ed1a8359cf
#
_entry.id   7722c49190197d8b0ffe43ed1a8359cf
#
_cell.length_a   1.000
_cell.length_b   1.000
_cell.length_c   1.000
_cell.angle_alpha   90.00
_cell.angle_beta   90.00
_cell.angle_gamma   90.00
#
_symmetry.space_group_name_H-M   'P 1'
#
loop_
_entity.id
_entity.type
_entity.pdbx_description
1 polymer ?
#
loop_
_entity_poly.entity_id
_entity_poly.type
_entity_poly.pdbx_seq_one_letter_code
_entity_poly.pdbx_strand_id
1 'polypeptide(L)'
;MSGNQHKEMFRKISFIFVFLFTLSLFGQKVQPDKKTDPKQGKTIVVKHAASLSFDREKSDARFLTGNVICEHDGAILNCDTALLFEKDNRLEASGHILITKGDSITVTGEKLLYDGATKMATLERNVKCVEKDMTLTTDLLTFDVGNSIANYYNGGTIVNKDNTLESKNGHYYSALKELAFHYDVVLTNPQYKMKSDTLRYNTTTKTAFFLGPSIIISKDDYIYCENGWYDTDKEKAQFSMNALLMTKNQKLTGDSLFYDRTLKMGRAFRNIKLIDTAQKSIIFGDFAEYHQEKSEALITQKAIYARVVEKDTLFVAADTLYHRDIDSVDNFLNAYHHVKIFKKDLQAVCDSAVLNTKDSLMQLYREPLLWADRSQAKAKHMKIYVGKSTVKGFKLEGNSFLIQQADSLNKYNQLLGNSIEGFIQDDTVRKIIVQGNAEIYYYPFNEKKKAIGLNKTTSSEISLWFVKGEIERASFKPKTEGGIDPIKEVDVENARLKGFSWMYEKRPKSRFELHPVKKTEVIKIPEVKEEKKEVVPVKKKKKKK
;
A
#
# COMPACT_ATOMS: atom_id res chain seq x y z
N MET A 1 -9.96 -11.06 16.85
CA MET A 1 -8.61 -11.33 16.31
C MET A 1 -8.25 -10.48 15.08
N SER A 2 -9.17 -9.71 14.45
CA SER A 2 -8.88 -8.92 13.23
C SER A 2 -8.31 -7.50 13.48
N GLY A 3 -8.66 -6.85 14.56
CA GLY A 3 -8.20 -5.48 14.85
C GLY A 3 -6.70 -5.33 15.15
N ASN A 4 -6.03 -6.42 15.54
CA ASN A 4 -4.58 -6.41 15.73
C ASN A 4 -3.79 -6.51 14.41
N GLN A 5 -4.39 -7.04 13.34
CA GLN A 5 -3.67 -7.27 12.09
C GLN A 5 -3.50 -6.00 11.26
N HIS A 6 -4.48 -5.08 11.26
CA HIS A 6 -4.31 -3.77 10.65
C HIS A 6 -3.24 -2.93 11.37
N LYS A 7 -3.21 -3.01 12.71
CA LYS A 7 -2.14 -2.39 13.51
C LYS A 7 -0.77 -2.98 13.20
N GLU A 8 -0.70 -4.28 12.91
CA GLU A 8 0.56 -4.94 12.58
C GLU A 8 1.11 -4.57 11.20
N MET A 9 0.27 -4.36 10.18
CA MET A 9 0.72 -4.01 8.83
C MET A 9 1.56 -2.72 8.84
N PHE A 10 1.03 -1.63 9.39
CA PHE A 10 1.74 -0.35 9.44
C PHE A 10 2.78 -0.27 10.57
N ARG A 11 2.61 -1.00 11.65
CA ARG A 11 3.61 -1.10 12.72
C ARG A 11 4.90 -1.79 12.26
N LYS A 12 4.80 -2.76 11.34
CA LYS A 12 5.94 -3.50 10.77
C LYS A 12 6.66 -2.72 9.67
N ILE A 13 5.96 -1.92 8.86
CA ILE A 13 6.60 -0.94 7.97
C ILE A 13 7.48 0.01 8.79
N SER A 14 7.06 0.35 10.00
CA SER A 14 7.82 1.16 10.96
C SER A 14 9.14 0.54 11.39
N PHE A 15 9.29 -0.79 11.42
CA PHE A 15 10.51 -1.48 11.82
C PHE A 15 11.53 -1.65 10.69
N ILE A 16 11.09 -1.68 9.43
CA ILE A 16 11.97 -1.93 8.27
C ILE A 16 12.94 -0.77 8.02
N PHE A 17 12.59 0.45 8.40
CA PHE A 17 13.34 1.66 8.01
C PHE A 17 14.22 2.28 9.10
N VAL A 18 14.40 1.66 10.26
CA VAL A 18 15.14 2.28 11.39
C VAL A 18 16.65 2.42 11.13
N PHE A 19 17.22 1.76 10.11
CA PHE A 19 18.68 1.64 9.98
C PHE A 19 19.22 1.87 8.56
N LEU A 20 18.72 2.87 7.84
CA LEU A 20 19.43 3.36 6.66
C LEU A 20 20.35 4.53 7.07
N PHE A 21 21.64 4.23 7.13
CA PHE A 21 22.74 5.18 7.10
C PHE A 21 22.77 6.35 8.09
N THR A 22 23.31 6.15 9.26
CA THR A 22 24.05 7.24 9.92
C THR A 22 25.43 7.40 9.28
N LEU A 23 25.49 7.77 8.02
CA LEU A 23 26.69 8.26 7.38
C LEU A 23 26.86 9.73 7.75
N SER A 24 27.45 9.99 8.92
CA SER A 24 27.97 11.31 9.23
C SER A 24 29.31 11.48 8.53
N LEU A 25 29.28 11.74 7.23
CA LEU A 25 30.45 12.21 6.50
C LEU A 25 30.65 13.68 6.84
N PHE A 26 31.71 13.97 7.59
CA PHE A 26 32.09 15.32 7.93
C PHE A 26 32.57 16.09 6.71
N GLY A 27 31.82 17.10 6.33
CA GLY A 27 32.37 18.21 5.58
C GLY A 27 33.32 18.99 6.46
N GLN A 28 34.63 18.76 6.35
CA GLN A 28 35.58 19.76 6.80
C GLN A 28 35.31 21.05 6.03
N LYS A 29 35.05 22.16 6.75
CA LYS A 29 35.10 23.51 6.18
C LYS A 29 36.47 23.69 5.54
N VAL A 30 36.52 23.67 4.21
CA VAL A 30 37.66 24.17 3.48
C VAL A 30 37.64 25.67 3.70
N GLN A 31 38.58 26.19 4.49
CA GLN A 31 38.90 27.62 4.49
C GLN A 31 39.38 27.97 3.08
N PRO A 32 38.98 29.12 2.52
CA PRO A 32 39.50 29.54 1.24
C PRO A 32 41.00 29.88 1.40
N ASP A 33 41.87 28.99 0.95
CA ASP A 33 43.28 29.26 0.87
C ASP A 33 43.55 30.35 -0.17
N LYS A 34 44.53 31.20 0.19
CA LYS A 34 45.07 32.29 -0.61
C LYS A 34 45.29 31.82 -2.05
N LYS A 35 44.91 32.68 -2.99
CA LYS A 35 45.22 32.60 -4.43
C LYS A 35 46.67 32.24 -4.64
N THR A 36 46.97 31.01 -4.93
CA THR A 36 48.24 30.55 -5.50
C THR A 36 48.05 30.36 -7.00
N ASP A 37 49.05 30.73 -7.74
CA ASP A 37 49.13 30.76 -9.19
C ASP A 37 48.71 29.40 -9.82
N PRO A 38 47.83 29.34 -10.85
CA PRO A 38 47.25 28.08 -11.34
C PRO A 38 48.19 27.18 -12.15
N LYS A 39 49.50 27.43 -12.22
CA LYS A 39 50.43 26.73 -13.13
C LYS A 39 51.51 25.87 -12.48
N GLN A 40 51.59 25.75 -11.15
CA GLN A 40 52.49 24.77 -10.51
C GLN A 40 51.67 23.79 -9.68
N GLY A 41 51.24 22.67 -10.28
CA GLY A 41 50.77 21.50 -9.54
C GLY A 41 51.90 21.04 -8.58
N LYS A 42 51.58 20.77 -7.30
CA LYS A 42 52.55 20.20 -6.37
C LYS A 42 53.13 18.94 -6.99
N THR A 43 54.45 18.77 -6.91
CA THR A 43 55.15 17.55 -7.37
C THR A 43 55.08 16.45 -6.31
N ILE A 44 55.13 15.19 -6.73
CA ILE A 44 55.26 14.05 -5.84
C ILE A 44 56.62 14.14 -5.14
N VAL A 45 56.62 14.12 -3.81
CA VAL A 45 57.85 14.21 -2.99
C VAL A 45 58.16 12.85 -2.42
N VAL A 46 59.34 12.34 -2.69
CA VAL A 46 59.88 11.13 -2.05
C VAL A 46 60.40 11.51 -0.66
N LYS A 47 59.84 10.95 0.41
CA LYS A 47 60.28 11.15 1.80
C LYS A 47 61.28 10.11 2.25
N HIS A 48 61.15 8.87 1.77
CA HIS A 48 62.03 7.76 2.11
C HIS A 48 62.05 6.70 0.99
N ALA A 49 63.23 6.11 0.76
CA ALA A 49 63.46 4.86 0.06
C ALA A 49 64.78 4.29 0.51
N ALA A 50 64.89 2.97 0.69
CA ALA A 50 66.16 2.34 1.05
C ALA A 50 67.17 2.37 -0.12
N SER A 51 66.68 2.33 -1.36
CA SER A 51 67.51 2.44 -2.56
C SER A 51 66.75 3.22 -3.66
N LEU A 52 67.54 3.99 -4.43
CA LEU A 52 67.10 4.68 -5.62
C LEU A 52 68.06 4.34 -6.77
N SER A 53 67.55 3.80 -7.85
CA SER A 53 68.32 3.54 -9.04
C SER A 53 67.72 4.24 -10.26
N PHE A 54 68.54 4.57 -11.23
CA PHE A 54 68.15 5.25 -12.43
C PHE A 54 68.99 4.73 -13.63
N ASP A 55 68.33 4.25 -14.66
CA ASP A 55 68.97 3.72 -15.87
C ASP A 55 68.33 4.40 -17.08
N ARG A 56 69.09 5.38 -17.65
CA ARG A 56 68.61 6.19 -18.81
C ARG A 56 68.44 5.40 -20.09
N GLU A 57 69.13 4.27 -20.20
CA GLU A 57 69.03 3.44 -21.40
C GLU A 57 67.74 2.58 -21.42
N LYS A 58 67.18 2.31 -20.24
CA LYS A 58 66.00 1.46 -20.04
C LYS A 58 64.72 2.22 -19.79
N SER A 59 64.78 3.36 -19.08
CA SER A 59 63.56 4.10 -18.71
C SER A 59 63.88 5.51 -18.19
N ASP A 60 62.98 6.47 -18.39
CA ASP A 60 63.04 7.80 -17.78
C ASP A 60 62.57 7.79 -16.28
N ALA A 61 62.24 6.59 -15.74
CA ALA A 61 61.75 6.45 -14.37
C ALA A 61 62.89 6.25 -13.36
N ARG A 62 62.72 6.81 -12.17
CA ARG A 62 63.50 6.46 -10.99
C ARG A 62 62.87 5.26 -10.32
N PHE A 63 63.60 4.19 -10.11
CA PHE A 63 63.18 3.01 -9.40
C PHE A 63 63.52 3.13 -7.92
N LEU A 64 62.50 3.11 -7.07
CA LEU A 64 62.57 3.23 -5.62
C LEU A 64 62.26 1.87 -5.01
N THR A 65 63.05 1.44 -4.01
CA THR A 65 62.83 0.16 -3.31
C THR A 65 63.05 0.29 -1.83
N GLY A 66 62.35 -0.54 -1.05
CA GLY A 66 62.50 -0.70 0.39
C GLY A 66 61.87 0.42 1.20
N ASN A 67 60.71 0.14 1.77
CA ASN A 67 59.92 1.09 2.60
C ASN A 67 59.77 2.46 1.92
N VAL A 68 59.31 2.46 0.67
CA VAL A 68 59.15 3.71 -0.09
C VAL A 68 58.00 4.53 0.51
N ILE A 69 58.33 5.80 0.87
CA ILE A 69 57.35 6.77 1.36
C ILE A 69 57.31 7.98 0.44
N CYS A 70 56.13 8.24 -0.14
CA CYS A 70 55.90 9.42 -0.96
C CYS A 70 54.79 10.27 -0.36
N GLU A 71 54.84 11.59 -0.60
CA GLU A 71 53.81 12.54 -0.18
C GLU A 71 53.35 13.37 -1.37
N HIS A 72 52.04 13.53 -1.52
CA HIS A 72 51.41 14.44 -2.48
C HIS A 72 50.09 14.97 -1.95
N ASP A 73 49.88 16.30 -1.94
CA ASP A 73 48.68 16.99 -1.46
C ASP A 73 48.16 16.51 -0.08
N GLY A 74 49.06 16.26 0.83
CA GLY A 74 48.77 15.81 2.19
C GLY A 74 48.36 14.34 2.31
N ALA A 75 48.41 13.58 1.21
CA ALA A 75 48.29 12.12 1.24
C ALA A 75 49.69 11.51 1.35
N ILE A 76 49.84 10.51 2.22
CA ILE A 76 51.07 9.73 2.41
C ILE A 76 50.87 8.35 1.83
N LEU A 77 51.74 7.97 0.90
CA LEU A 77 51.81 6.64 0.32
C LEU A 77 52.98 5.87 0.93
N ASN A 78 52.73 4.66 1.38
CA ASN A 78 53.79 3.67 1.70
C ASN A 78 53.64 2.48 0.75
N CYS A 79 54.77 1.95 0.25
CA CYS A 79 54.79 0.77 -0.63
C CYS A 79 56.17 0.09 -0.59
N ASP A 80 56.25 -1.12 -1.18
CA ASP A 80 57.55 -1.84 -1.24
C ASP A 80 58.44 -1.27 -2.34
N THR A 81 57.86 -0.96 -3.50
CA THR A 81 58.57 -0.47 -4.69
C THR A 81 57.77 0.58 -5.42
N ALA A 82 58.47 1.53 -6.05
CA ALA A 82 57.79 2.51 -6.93
C ALA A 82 58.69 2.92 -8.11
N LEU A 83 58.05 3.23 -9.25
CA LEU A 83 58.62 3.89 -10.41
C LEU A 83 58.13 5.35 -10.43
N LEU A 84 59.02 6.31 -10.26
CA LEU A 84 58.69 7.73 -10.33
C LEU A 84 59.13 8.33 -11.66
N PHE A 85 58.20 8.79 -12.44
CA PHE A 85 58.40 9.53 -13.71
C PHE A 85 58.30 11.03 -13.40
N GLU A 86 59.41 11.64 -13.06
CA GLU A 86 59.42 13.03 -12.58
C GLU A 86 58.91 14.03 -13.64
N LYS A 87 59.26 13.84 -14.92
CA LYS A 87 58.86 14.71 -16.04
C LYS A 87 57.34 14.71 -16.22
N ASP A 88 56.72 13.55 -16.03
CA ASP A 88 55.30 13.35 -16.23
C ASP A 88 54.48 13.54 -14.93
N ASN A 89 55.20 13.74 -13.80
CA ASN A 89 54.59 13.76 -12.47
C ASN A 89 53.74 12.50 -12.20
N ARG A 90 54.22 11.32 -12.66
CA ARG A 90 53.54 10.04 -12.57
C ARG A 90 54.28 9.08 -11.63
N LEU A 91 53.48 8.30 -10.88
CA LEU A 91 53.99 7.30 -9.95
C LEU A 91 53.28 5.96 -10.18
N GLU A 92 54.05 4.88 -10.32
CA GLU A 92 53.57 3.51 -10.28
C GLU A 92 54.15 2.82 -9.07
N ALA A 93 53.31 2.39 -8.13
CA ALA A 93 53.72 1.74 -6.88
C ALA A 93 53.17 0.31 -6.83
N SER A 94 53.96 -0.57 -6.20
CA SER A 94 53.58 -1.98 -6.07
C SER A 94 54.04 -2.55 -4.73
N GLY A 95 53.27 -3.52 -4.23
CA GLY A 95 53.51 -4.22 -2.98
C GLY A 95 53.08 -3.41 -1.75
N HIS A 96 52.28 -4.00 -0.91
CA HIS A 96 51.77 -3.48 0.37
C HIS A 96 51.42 -1.99 0.35
N ILE A 97 50.65 -1.58 -0.68
CA ILE A 97 50.19 -0.20 -0.81
C ILE A 97 49.39 0.19 0.42
N LEU A 98 49.80 1.29 1.08
CA LEU A 98 49.07 1.94 2.15
C LEU A 98 49.04 3.44 1.90
N ILE A 99 47.87 3.98 1.64
CA ILE A 99 47.63 5.42 1.48
C ILE A 99 46.85 5.91 2.69
N THR A 100 47.34 6.97 3.33
CA THR A 100 46.67 7.65 4.43
C THR A 100 46.48 9.12 4.10
N LYS A 101 45.31 9.67 4.46
CA LYS A 101 45.01 11.09 4.35
C LYS A 101 44.27 11.58 5.58
N GLY A 102 44.96 12.41 6.36
CA GLY A 102 44.49 12.77 7.70
C GLY A 102 44.41 11.54 8.61
N ASP A 103 43.61 11.66 9.69
CA ASP A 103 43.48 10.61 10.70
C ASP A 103 42.32 9.63 10.43
N SER A 104 41.60 9.79 9.33
CA SER A 104 40.30 9.11 9.14
C SER A 104 40.21 8.18 7.93
N ILE A 105 41.06 8.37 6.90
CA ILE A 105 40.99 7.59 5.68
C ILE A 105 42.25 6.74 5.49
N THR A 106 42.05 5.45 5.30
CA THR A 106 43.10 4.48 4.99
C THR A 106 42.69 3.67 3.76
N VAL A 107 43.56 3.63 2.74
CA VAL A 107 43.34 2.82 1.56
C VAL A 107 44.52 1.87 1.36
N THR A 108 44.24 0.58 1.19
CA THR A 108 45.22 -0.46 0.89
C THR A 108 44.96 -1.11 -0.44
N GLY A 109 45.98 -1.68 -1.07
CA GLY A 109 45.90 -2.41 -2.35
C GLY A 109 47.27 -3.01 -2.69
N GLU A 110 47.37 -3.64 -3.86
CA GLU A 110 48.62 -4.27 -4.31
C GLU A 110 49.33 -3.44 -5.38
N LYS A 111 48.63 -2.63 -6.14
CA LYS A 111 49.16 -1.79 -7.20
C LYS A 111 48.46 -0.43 -7.22
N LEU A 112 49.26 0.63 -7.40
CA LEU A 112 48.79 1.99 -7.57
C LEU A 112 49.39 2.58 -8.86
N LEU A 113 48.55 3.15 -9.70
CA LEU A 113 48.91 4.04 -10.78
C LEU A 113 48.41 5.44 -10.42
N TYR A 114 49.29 6.40 -10.33
CA TYR A 114 48.94 7.79 -10.05
C TYR A 114 49.52 8.73 -11.10
N ASP A 115 48.67 9.50 -11.70
CA ASP A 115 49.01 10.57 -12.64
C ASP A 115 48.77 11.93 -11.96
N GLY A 116 49.84 12.62 -11.60
CA GLY A 116 49.76 13.91 -10.92
C GLY A 116 49.37 15.06 -11.84
N ALA A 117 49.46 14.92 -13.19
CA ALA A 117 49.00 15.92 -14.14
C ALA A 117 47.47 15.93 -14.25
N THR A 118 46.88 14.76 -14.38
CA THR A 118 45.41 14.56 -14.40
C THR A 118 44.80 14.43 -13.02
N LYS A 119 45.61 14.20 -11.99
CA LYS A 119 45.23 13.90 -10.60
C LYS A 119 44.38 12.65 -10.46
N MET A 120 44.59 11.67 -11.33
CA MET A 120 43.89 10.38 -11.30
C MET A 120 44.73 9.33 -10.59
N ALA A 121 44.14 8.67 -9.60
CA ALA A 121 44.70 7.50 -8.94
C ALA A 121 43.87 6.27 -9.30
N THR A 122 44.56 5.17 -9.62
CA THR A 122 43.96 3.86 -9.84
C THR A 122 44.62 2.83 -8.94
N LEU A 123 43.84 2.21 -8.06
CA LEU A 123 44.25 1.12 -7.20
C LEU A 123 43.70 -0.18 -7.72
N GLU A 124 44.51 -1.20 -7.75
CA GLU A 124 44.16 -2.53 -8.27
C GLU A 124 44.50 -3.61 -7.25
N ARG A 125 43.68 -4.67 -7.27
CA ARG A 125 43.82 -5.92 -6.52
C ARG A 125 43.69 -5.74 -5.02
N ASN A 126 42.71 -6.45 -4.45
CA ASN A 126 42.48 -6.47 -2.99
C ASN A 126 42.35 -5.07 -2.39
N VAL A 127 41.71 -4.14 -3.11
CA VAL A 127 41.58 -2.76 -2.62
C VAL A 127 40.61 -2.72 -1.47
N LYS A 128 41.10 -2.12 -0.34
CA LYS A 128 40.26 -1.89 0.85
C LYS A 128 40.39 -0.42 1.27
N CYS A 129 39.25 0.27 1.32
CA CYS A 129 39.15 1.64 1.80
C CYS A 129 38.39 1.64 3.12
N VAL A 130 39.02 2.17 4.17
CA VAL A 130 38.41 2.28 5.50
C VAL A 130 38.28 3.74 5.89
N GLU A 131 37.07 4.13 6.25
CA GLU A 131 36.76 5.44 6.81
C GLU A 131 35.83 5.25 8.02
N LYS A 132 36.35 5.51 9.23
CA LYS A 132 35.61 5.28 10.50
C LYS A 132 35.05 3.87 10.57
N ASP A 133 33.71 3.76 10.62
CA ASP A 133 32.96 2.49 10.72
C ASP A 133 32.64 1.86 9.37
N MET A 134 33.07 2.48 8.26
CA MET A 134 32.77 2.03 6.90
C MET A 134 34.01 1.38 6.26
N THR A 135 33.79 0.25 5.63
CA THR A 135 34.81 -0.45 4.83
C THR A 135 34.28 -0.74 3.45
N LEU A 136 34.94 -0.21 2.42
CA LEU A 136 34.73 -0.61 1.02
C LEU A 136 35.81 -1.62 0.63
N THR A 137 35.41 -2.72 -0.01
CA THR A 137 36.31 -3.67 -0.66
C THR A 137 35.94 -3.81 -2.14
N THR A 138 36.96 -3.77 -3.02
CA THR A 138 36.81 -3.93 -4.47
C THR A 138 38.13 -4.36 -5.09
N ASP A 139 38.14 -4.83 -6.34
CA ASP A 139 39.38 -5.14 -7.06
C ASP A 139 39.93 -3.95 -7.83
N LEU A 140 39.11 -2.96 -8.13
CA LEU A 140 39.49 -1.77 -8.88
C LEU A 140 38.84 -0.53 -8.29
N LEU A 141 39.63 0.42 -7.81
CA LEU A 141 39.19 1.72 -7.32
C LEU A 141 39.89 2.83 -8.12
N THR A 142 39.11 3.72 -8.73
CA THR A 142 39.65 4.95 -9.31
C THR A 142 39.24 6.14 -8.46
N PHE A 143 40.17 7.10 -8.31
CA PHE A 143 39.92 8.32 -7.55
C PHE A 143 40.42 9.54 -8.31
N ASP A 144 39.51 10.40 -8.71
CA ASP A 144 39.82 11.73 -9.23
C ASP A 144 40.03 12.68 -8.04
N VAL A 145 41.28 12.95 -7.73
CA VAL A 145 41.70 13.81 -6.59
C VAL A 145 41.29 15.27 -6.85
N GLY A 146 41.25 15.69 -8.15
CA GLY A 146 40.89 17.05 -8.55
C GLY A 146 39.43 17.36 -8.31
N ASN A 147 38.55 16.47 -8.67
CA ASN A 147 37.10 16.60 -8.53
C ASN A 147 36.55 15.91 -7.25
N SER A 148 37.40 15.20 -6.53
CA SER A 148 37.04 14.40 -5.34
C SER A 148 35.94 13.38 -5.65
N ILE A 149 36.12 12.61 -6.73
CA ILE A 149 35.21 11.56 -7.17
C ILE A 149 35.91 10.21 -7.04
N ALA A 150 35.32 9.30 -6.26
CA ALA A 150 35.77 7.91 -6.17
C ALA A 150 34.80 6.99 -6.93
N ASN A 151 35.36 6.03 -7.69
CA ASN A 151 34.57 5.08 -8.42
C ASN A 151 35.15 3.67 -8.29
N TYR A 152 34.28 2.67 -8.18
CA TYR A 152 34.64 1.28 -8.38
C TYR A 152 33.79 0.66 -9.51
N TYR A 153 34.38 -0.31 -10.19
CA TYR A 153 33.75 -1.04 -11.29
C TYR A 153 34.03 -2.53 -11.10
N ASN A 154 33.18 -3.38 -11.67
CA ASN A 154 33.29 -4.83 -11.60
C ASN A 154 33.04 -5.46 -10.23
N GLY A 155 32.32 -4.76 -9.37
CA GLY A 155 31.93 -5.24 -8.07
C GLY A 155 32.60 -4.51 -6.92
N GLY A 156 31.81 -4.22 -5.90
CA GLY A 156 32.27 -3.64 -4.64
C GLY A 156 31.31 -3.98 -3.52
N THR A 157 31.89 -4.17 -2.33
CA THR A 157 31.13 -4.43 -1.11
C THR A 157 31.45 -3.35 -0.09
N ILE A 158 30.41 -2.71 0.42
CA ILE A 158 30.52 -1.72 1.51
C ILE A 158 29.89 -2.32 2.75
N VAL A 159 30.66 -2.36 3.84
CA VAL A 159 30.20 -2.79 5.15
C VAL A 159 30.21 -1.59 6.10
N ASN A 160 29.09 -1.36 6.76
CA ASN A 160 28.95 -0.35 7.81
C ASN A 160 28.09 -0.91 8.93
N LYS A 161 28.70 -1.18 10.09
CA LYS A 161 28.03 -1.85 11.23
C LYS A 161 27.31 -3.12 10.76
N ASP A 162 26.00 -3.14 10.87
CA ASP A 162 25.15 -4.29 10.54
C ASP A 162 24.69 -4.31 9.07
N ASN A 163 25.10 -3.30 8.28
CA ASN A 163 24.69 -3.18 6.88
C ASN A 163 25.78 -3.64 5.94
N THR A 164 25.42 -4.43 4.97
CA THR A 164 26.27 -4.81 3.83
C THR A 164 25.60 -4.40 2.54
N LEU A 165 26.25 -3.57 1.74
CA LEU A 165 25.81 -3.15 0.42
C LEU A 165 26.74 -3.73 -0.63
N GLU A 166 26.20 -4.38 -1.63
CA GLU A 166 26.89 -4.94 -2.79
C GLU A 166 26.33 -4.30 -4.06
N SER A 167 27.17 -3.96 -5.02
CA SER A 167 26.76 -3.53 -6.36
C SER A 167 27.87 -3.74 -7.39
N LYS A 168 27.53 -3.73 -8.68
CA LYS A 168 28.54 -3.81 -9.73
C LYS A 168 29.37 -2.53 -9.82
N ASN A 169 28.72 -1.37 -9.77
CA ASN A 169 29.40 -0.08 -9.84
C ASN A 169 28.99 0.80 -8.69
N GLY A 170 29.94 1.57 -8.17
CA GLY A 170 29.67 2.58 -7.14
C GLY A 170 30.45 3.86 -7.41
N HIS A 171 29.82 4.98 -7.10
CA HIS A 171 30.35 6.31 -7.29
C HIS A 171 30.13 7.15 -6.03
N TYR A 172 31.14 7.89 -5.64
CA TYR A 172 31.01 8.89 -4.59
C TYR A 172 31.37 10.27 -5.15
N TYR A 173 30.40 11.17 -5.16
CA TYR A 173 30.52 12.54 -5.60
C TYR A 173 30.62 13.47 -4.39
N SER A 174 31.85 13.79 -3.95
CA SER A 174 32.08 14.54 -2.73
C SER A 174 31.45 15.95 -2.77
N ALA A 175 31.50 16.63 -3.91
CA ALA A 175 30.91 17.96 -4.08
C ALA A 175 29.38 17.95 -3.90
N LEU A 176 28.72 16.89 -4.37
CA LEU A 176 27.26 16.70 -4.27
C LEU A 176 26.85 16.02 -2.96
N LYS A 177 27.81 15.52 -2.19
CA LYS A 177 27.58 14.68 -1.01
C LYS A 177 26.68 13.48 -1.34
N GLU A 178 26.90 12.85 -2.50
CA GLU A 178 26.07 11.78 -3.03
C GLU A 178 26.87 10.50 -3.27
N LEU A 179 26.29 9.39 -2.84
CA LEU A 179 26.68 8.03 -3.19
C LEU A 179 25.69 7.48 -4.23
N ALA A 180 26.18 6.88 -5.28
CA ALA A 180 25.36 6.25 -6.32
C ALA A 180 25.86 4.82 -6.57
N PHE A 181 24.95 3.87 -6.57
CA PHE A 181 25.18 2.45 -6.78
C PHE A 181 24.33 1.97 -7.95
N HIS A 182 24.96 1.28 -8.88
CA HIS A 182 24.29 0.84 -10.10
C HIS A 182 24.53 -0.65 -10.35
N TYR A 183 23.51 -1.29 -10.88
CA TYR A 183 23.43 -2.67 -11.29
C TYR A 183 23.59 -3.67 -10.14
N ASP A 184 22.58 -4.52 -10.01
CA ASP A 184 22.52 -5.58 -9.00
C ASP A 184 22.76 -5.08 -7.57
N VAL A 185 22.23 -3.90 -7.24
CA VAL A 185 22.38 -3.34 -5.90
C VAL A 185 21.63 -4.20 -4.88
N VAL A 186 22.37 -4.71 -3.90
CA VAL A 186 21.82 -5.51 -2.80
C VAL A 186 22.25 -4.89 -1.49
N LEU A 187 21.31 -4.43 -0.69
CA LEU A 187 21.54 -4.02 0.69
C LEU A 187 20.99 -5.08 1.63
N THR A 188 21.82 -5.61 2.48
CA THR A 188 21.48 -6.61 3.49
C THR A 188 21.64 -6.02 4.89
N ASN A 189 20.59 -6.15 5.69
CA ASN A 189 20.53 -5.79 7.10
C ASN A 189 19.89 -6.97 7.86
N PRO A 190 20.16 -7.20 9.16
CA PRO A 190 19.54 -8.28 9.93
C PRO A 190 18.00 -8.31 9.89
N GLN A 191 17.35 -7.17 9.64
CA GLN A 191 15.89 -7.05 9.64
C GLN A 191 15.28 -7.13 8.23
N TYR A 192 16.03 -6.78 7.18
CA TYR A 192 15.53 -6.76 5.80
C TYR A 192 16.64 -6.95 4.77
N LYS A 193 16.23 -7.32 3.57
CA LYS A 193 17.05 -7.34 2.38
C LYS A 193 16.40 -6.50 1.30
N MET A 194 17.16 -5.58 0.72
CA MET A 194 16.72 -4.76 -0.41
C MET A 194 17.50 -5.14 -1.66
N LYS A 195 16.80 -5.17 -2.79
CA LYS A 195 17.38 -5.25 -4.13
C LYS A 195 16.88 -4.07 -4.94
N SER A 196 17.77 -3.44 -5.70
CA SER A 196 17.43 -2.31 -6.57
C SER A 196 18.30 -2.34 -7.80
N ASP A 197 17.82 -1.76 -8.91
CA ASP A 197 18.68 -1.52 -10.06
C ASP A 197 19.69 -0.41 -9.75
N THR A 198 19.19 0.69 -9.23
CA THR A 198 19.99 1.86 -8.86
C THR A 198 19.55 2.40 -7.51
N LEU A 199 20.53 2.66 -6.64
CA LEU A 199 20.35 3.31 -5.35
C LEU A 199 21.23 4.56 -5.29
N ARG A 200 20.64 5.72 -4.98
CA ARG A 200 21.37 6.95 -4.71
C ARG A 200 21.10 7.39 -3.26
N TYR A 201 22.13 7.88 -2.58
CA TYR A 201 21.99 8.38 -1.22
C TYR A 201 22.69 9.74 -1.09
N ASN A 202 21.92 10.74 -0.69
CA ASN A 202 22.48 12.06 -0.39
C ASN A 202 22.76 12.18 1.10
N THR A 203 24.04 12.33 1.46
CA THR A 203 24.48 12.36 2.85
C THR A 203 24.12 13.64 3.59
N THR A 204 23.80 14.74 2.88
CA THR A 204 23.37 16.01 3.49
C THR A 204 21.88 15.98 3.80
N THR A 205 21.05 15.61 2.81
CA THR A 205 19.59 15.53 3.00
C THR A 205 19.13 14.24 3.67
N LYS A 206 20.06 13.30 3.88
CA LYS A 206 19.78 11.96 4.47
C LYS A 206 18.70 11.18 3.70
N THR A 207 18.63 11.40 2.38
CA THR A 207 17.60 10.80 1.54
C THR A 207 18.20 9.74 0.62
N ALA A 208 17.61 8.54 0.67
CA ALA A 208 17.86 7.46 -0.28
C ALA A 208 16.81 7.52 -1.41
N PHE A 209 17.25 7.35 -2.65
CA PHE A 209 16.41 7.29 -3.84
C PHE A 209 16.54 5.91 -4.49
N PHE A 210 15.40 5.28 -4.73
CA PHE A 210 15.27 4.01 -5.44
C PHE A 210 14.90 4.31 -6.89
N LEU A 211 15.73 3.92 -7.83
CA LEU A 211 15.54 4.21 -9.25
C LEU A 211 15.56 2.89 -10.03
N GLY A 212 14.48 2.63 -10.75
CA GLY A 212 14.23 1.34 -11.39
C GLY A 212 13.61 0.31 -10.42
N PRO A 213 13.35 -0.92 -10.88
CA PRO A 213 12.72 -1.97 -10.10
C PRO A 213 13.44 -2.22 -8.79
N SER A 214 12.72 -2.03 -7.69
CA SER A 214 13.25 -2.14 -6.33
C SER A 214 12.33 -2.99 -5.47
N ILE A 215 12.93 -3.89 -4.70
CA ILE A 215 12.24 -4.84 -3.83
C ILE A 215 12.84 -4.75 -2.43
N ILE A 216 11.99 -4.64 -1.42
CA ILE A 216 12.39 -4.70 -0.01
C ILE A 216 11.64 -5.85 0.64
N ILE A 217 12.39 -6.79 1.24
CA ILE A 217 11.85 -7.98 1.87
C ILE A 217 12.27 -7.98 3.34
N SER A 218 11.31 -8.04 4.24
CA SER A 218 11.50 -8.32 5.64
C SER A 218 10.97 -9.72 5.99
N LYS A 219 10.96 -10.05 7.27
CA LYS A 219 10.40 -11.33 7.75
C LYS A 219 8.93 -11.52 7.32
N ASP A 220 8.15 -10.45 7.35
CA ASP A 220 6.70 -10.52 7.22
C ASP A 220 6.15 -9.68 6.04
N ASP A 221 6.98 -8.82 5.45
CA ASP A 221 6.52 -7.83 4.47
C ASP A 221 7.37 -7.85 3.20
N TYR A 222 6.71 -7.56 2.10
CA TYR A 222 7.29 -7.39 0.77
C TYR A 222 6.83 -6.06 0.20
N ILE A 223 7.78 -5.20 -0.22
CA ILE A 223 7.50 -3.93 -0.89
C ILE A 223 8.14 -3.97 -2.27
N TYR A 224 7.43 -3.50 -3.28
CA TYR A 224 7.92 -3.27 -4.63
C TYR A 224 7.60 -1.84 -5.08
N CYS A 225 8.52 -1.24 -5.80
CA CYS A 225 8.29 0.01 -6.55
C CYS A 225 9.28 0.11 -7.71
N GLU A 226 9.01 0.99 -8.67
CA GLU A 226 9.95 1.33 -9.75
C GLU A 226 10.60 2.69 -9.56
N ASN A 227 10.08 3.47 -8.62
CA ASN A 227 10.65 4.74 -8.17
C ASN A 227 10.23 4.99 -6.72
N GLY A 228 11.11 5.61 -5.96
CA GLY A 228 10.79 5.94 -4.58
C GLY A 228 11.92 6.69 -3.89
N TRP A 229 11.60 7.16 -2.71
CA TRP A 229 12.59 7.78 -1.83
C TRP A 229 12.28 7.49 -0.36
N TYR A 230 13.32 7.56 0.47
CA TYR A 230 13.23 7.48 1.91
C TYR A 230 14.14 8.53 2.56
N ASP A 231 13.53 9.44 3.31
CA ASP A 231 14.22 10.41 4.16
C ASP A 231 14.48 9.76 5.52
N THR A 232 15.75 9.43 5.79
CA THR A 232 16.15 8.71 7.00
C THR A 232 16.14 9.57 8.27
N ASP A 233 16.12 10.90 8.11
CA ASP A 233 16.10 11.86 9.21
C ASP A 233 14.66 12.17 9.64
N LYS A 234 13.78 12.39 8.66
CA LYS A 234 12.36 12.66 8.89
C LYS A 234 11.49 11.41 8.96
N GLU A 235 12.08 10.25 8.72
CA GLU A 235 11.39 8.94 8.72
C GLU A 235 10.15 8.91 7.79
N LYS A 236 10.30 9.48 6.58
CA LYS A 236 9.25 9.52 5.56
C LYS A 236 9.67 8.76 4.32
N ALA A 237 8.75 8.00 3.75
CA ALA A 237 8.98 7.23 2.54
C ALA A 237 7.88 7.44 1.52
N GLN A 238 8.25 7.34 0.25
CA GLN A 238 7.30 7.25 -0.86
C GLN A 238 7.77 6.19 -1.85
N PHE A 239 6.85 5.33 -2.24
CA PHE A 239 7.03 4.31 -3.26
C PHE A 239 6.07 4.63 -4.39
N SER A 240 6.56 4.70 -5.62
CA SER A 240 5.80 5.13 -6.78
C SER A 240 6.05 4.22 -7.97
N MET A 241 5.19 4.32 -8.98
CA MET A 241 5.24 3.51 -10.20
C MET A 241 5.09 2.01 -9.88
N ASN A 242 3.84 1.53 -9.96
CA ASN A 242 3.45 0.16 -9.62
C ASN A 242 3.74 -0.22 -8.17
N ALA A 243 3.53 0.73 -7.25
CA ALA A 243 3.81 0.51 -5.84
C ALA A 243 2.94 -0.61 -5.27
N LEU A 244 3.59 -1.54 -4.59
CA LEU A 244 2.98 -2.72 -3.98
C LEU A 244 3.53 -2.92 -2.58
N LEU A 245 2.63 -3.12 -1.63
CA LEU A 245 2.94 -3.60 -0.29
C LEU A 245 2.19 -4.89 -0.05
N MET A 246 2.88 -5.93 0.34
CA MET A 246 2.28 -7.21 0.74
C MET A 246 2.70 -7.59 2.15
N THR A 247 1.73 -8.03 2.92
CA THR A 247 1.90 -8.68 4.21
C THR A 247 1.34 -10.10 4.14
N LYS A 248 1.35 -10.83 5.24
CA LYS A 248 0.78 -12.20 5.31
C LYS A 248 -0.67 -12.27 4.79
N ASN A 249 -1.49 -11.27 5.11
CA ASN A 249 -2.93 -11.31 4.85
C ASN A 249 -3.43 -10.18 3.95
N GLN A 250 -2.57 -9.22 3.62
CA GLN A 250 -3.01 -8.03 2.90
C GLN A 250 -2.08 -7.71 1.74
N LYS A 251 -2.68 -7.21 0.65
CA LYS A 251 -1.99 -6.72 -0.52
C LYS A 251 -2.55 -5.34 -0.89
N LEU A 252 -1.72 -4.31 -0.75
CA LEU A 252 -2.05 -2.94 -1.13
C LEU A 252 -1.27 -2.57 -2.39
N THR A 253 -1.98 -2.07 -3.40
CA THR A 253 -1.40 -1.51 -4.61
C THR A 253 -1.90 -0.10 -4.84
N GLY A 254 -1.13 0.72 -5.53
CA GLY A 254 -1.48 2.07 -5.94
C GLY A 254 -0.40 2.64 -6.85
N ASP A 255 -0.67 3.76 -7.52
CA ASP A 255 0.35 4.44 -8.31
C ASP A 255 1.46 4.98 -7.39
N SER A 256 1.09 5.39 -6.17
CA SER A 256 2.03 5.86 -5.16
C SER A 256 1.54 5.53 -3.75
N LEU A 257 2.46 5.09 -2.90
CA LEU A 257 2.26 4.84 -1.48
C LEU A 257 3.21 5.72 -0.69
N PHE A 258 2.68 6.57 0.18
CA PHE A 258 3.44 7.44 1.08
C PHE A 258 3.28 6.97 2.53
N TYR A 259 4.33 7.06 3.31
CA TYR A 259 4.31 6.75 4.74
C TYR A 259 5.11 7.77 5.55
N ASP A 260 4.51 8.29 6.60
CA ASP A 260 5.13 9.14 7.62
C ASP A 260 5.16 8.36 8.93
N ARG A 261 6.35 7.95 9.32
CA ARG A 261 6.55 7.11 10.52
C ARG A 261 6.31 7.89 11.80
N THR A 262 6.72 9.14 11.85
CA THR A 262 6.55 10.00 13.02
C THR A 262 5.08 10.23 13.34
N LEU A 263 4.27 10.45 12.29
CA LEU A 263 2.81 10.61 12.42
C LEU A 263 2.08 9.25 12.41
N LYS A 264 2.78 8.15 12.16
CA LYS A 264 2.20 6.81 11.96
C LYS A 264 1.02 6.84 10.97
N MET A 265 1.22 7.56 9.86
CA MET A 265 0.22 7.83 8.85
C MET A 265 0.68 7.32 7.49
N GLY A 266 -0.22 6.62 6.80
CA GLY A 266 -0.03 6.18 5.41
C GLY A 266 -1.01 6.86 4.47
N ARG A 267 -0.57 7.12 3.24
CA ARG A 267 -1.43 7.59 2.13
C ARG A 267 -1.20 6.75 0.90
N ALA A 268 -2.26 6.50 0.17
CA ALA A 268 -2.19 5.86 -1.13
C ALA A 268 -2.90 6.72 -2.18
N PHE A 269 -2.36 6.74 -3.40
CA PHE A 269 -2.82 7.64 -4.45
C PHE A 269 -3.03 6.85 -5.73
N ARG A 270 -4.17 7.05 -6.35
CA ARG A 270 -4.64 6.54 -7.64
C ARG A 270 -4.57 5.03 -7.79
N ASN A 271 -5.58 4.45 -8.44
CA ASN A 271 -5.67 3.02 -8.71
C ASN A 271 -5.46 2.14 -7.47
N ILE A 272 -6.00 2.60 -6.33
CA ILE A 272 -5.82 1.93 -5.05
C ILE A 272 -6.64 0.63 -5.06
N LYS A 273 -5.98 -0.45 -4.66
CA LYS A 273 -6.61 -1.73 -4.39
C LYS A 273 -5.98 -2.36 -3.17
N LEU A 274 -6.78 -2.48 -2.11
CA LEU A 274 -6.42 -3.21 -0.89
C LEU A 274 -7.21 -4.52 -0.85
N ILE A 275 -6.52 -5.64 -0.88
CA ILE A 275 -7.10 -6.97 -0.69
C ILE A 275 -6.77 -7.42 0.72
N ASP A 276 -7.80 -7.81 1.48
CA ASP A 276 -7.66 -8.45 2.79
C ASP A 276 -8.21 -9.87 2.70
N THR A 277 -7.31 -10.85 2.77
CA THR A 277 -7.68 -12.27 2.66
C THR A 277 -8.30 -12.81 3.95
N ALA A 278 -7.95 -12.24 5.11
CA ALA A 278 -8.51 -12.65 6.40
C ALA A 278 -9.98 -12.22 6.54
N GLN A 279 -10.30 -11.01 6.09
CA GLN A 279 -11.65 -10.48 6.10
C GLN A 279 -12.45 -10.79 4.83
N LYS A 280 -11.80 -11.39 3.82
CA LYS A 280 -12.37 -11.66 2.48
C LYS A 280 -12.97 -10.39 1.87
N SER A 281 -12.24 -9.27 1.96
CA SER A 281 -12.67 -7.98 1.47
C SER A 281 -11.67 -7.34 0.52
N ILE A 282 -12.18 -6.46 -0.33
CA ILE A 282 -11.40 -5.65 -1.25
C ILE A 282 -11.90 -4.21 -1.15
N ILE A 283 -10.97 -3.26 -1.07
CA ILE A 283 -11.28 -1.83 -1.10
C ILE A 283 -10.63 -1.22 -2.34
N PHE A 284 -11.37 -0.36 -3.02
CA PHE A 284 -10.91 0.43 -4.15
C PHE A 284 -11.11 1.92 -3.87
N GLY A 285 -10.29 2.75 -4.49
CA GLY A 285 -10.39 4.20 -4.45
C GLY A 285 -9.27 4.88 -5.22
N ASP A 286 -9.31 6.21 -5.34
CA ASP A 286 -8.23 6.97 -5.94
C ASP A 286 -7.43 7.79 -4.90
N PHE A 287 -7.95 7.91 -3.67
CA PHE A 287 -7.22 8.43 -2.52
C PHE A 287 -7.57 7.64 -1.26
N ALA A 288 -6.56 7.29 -0.47
CA ALA A 288 -6.73 6.71 0.86
C ALA A 288 -5.73 7.30 1.85
N GLU A 289 -6.19 7.51 3.08
CA GLU A 289 -5.37 7.90 4.22
C GLU A 289 -5.66 6.97 5.42
N TYR A 290 -4.62 6.54 6.08
CA TYR A 290 -4.71 5.65 7.25
C TYR A 290 -3.92 6.23 8.42
N HIS A 291 -4.55 6.26 9.60
CA HIS A 291 -3.97 6.67 10.86
C HIS A 291 -3.83 5.45 11.78
N GLN A 292 -2.60 4.99 11.98
CA GLN A 292 -2.33 3.76 12.72
C GLN A 292 -2.74 3.84 14.19
N GLU A 293 -2.48 4.96 14.87
CA GLU A 293 -2.79 5.10 16.30
C GLU A 293 -4.28 5.01 16.59
N LYS A 294 -5.07 5.60 15.71
CA LYS A 294 -6.54 5.60 15.82
C LYS A 294 -7.20 4.38 15.21
N SER A 295 -6.44 3.60 14.40
CA SER A 295 -6.95 2.52 13.55
C SER A 295 -8.08 2.99 12.63
N GLU A 296 -7.89 4.18 12.03
CA GLU A 296 -8.86 4.84 11.16
C GLU A 296 -8.34 4.88 9.73
N ALA A 297 -9.22 4.60 8.78
CA ALA A 297 -8.94 4.73 7.36
C ALA A 297 -10.03 5.55 6.66
N LEU A 298 -9.61 6.49 5.84
CA LEU A 298 -10.46 7.27 4.96
C LEU A 298 -10.15 6.91 3.51
N ILE A 299 -11.16 6.57 2.73
CA ILE A 299 -11.03 6.28 1.31
C ILE A 299 -12.00 7.17 0.55
N THR A 300 -11.52 7.87 -0.46
CA THR A 300 -12.34 8.76 -1.28
C THR A 300 -12.06 8.59 -2.77
N GLN A 301 -12.85 9.28 -3.59
CA GLN A 301 -12.71 9.27 -5.04
C GLN A 301 -12.91 7.86 -5.60
N LYS A 302 -14.16 7.54 -5.94
CA LYS A 302 -14.61 6.21 -6.42
C LYS A 302 -14.42 5.10 -5.37
N ALA A 303 -14.67 5.44 -4.11
CA ALA A 303 -14.51 4.50 -3.02
C ALA A 303 -15.52 3.35 -3.11
N ILE A 304 -15.02 2.12 -3.13
CA ILE A 304 -15.84 0.89 -3.13
C ILE A 304 -15.27 -0.07 -2.09
N TYR A 305 -16.13 -0.54 -1.21
CA TYR A 305 -15.88 -1.69 -0.35
C TYR A 305 -16.61 -2.90 -0.93
N ALA A 306 -15.89 -4.00 -1.11
CA ALA A 306 -16.43 -5.27 -1.56
C ALA A 306 -16.10 -6.36 -0.53
N ARG A 307 -17.08 -7.14 -0.10
CA ARG A 307 -16.91 -8.25 0.85
C ARG A 307 -17.60 -9.49 0.34
N VAL A 308 -16.89 -10.61 0.35
CA VAL A 308 -17.46 -11.91 0.04
C VAL A 308 -18.30 -12.38 1.22
N VAL A 309 -19.57 -12.66 0.95
CA VAL A 309 -20.54 -13.20 1.91
C VAL A 309 -21.07 -14.50 1.31
N GLU A 310 -20.58 -15.63 1.81
CA GLU A 310 -20.86 -16.98 1.27
C GLU A 310 -20.48 -17.13 -0.21
N LYS A 311 -21.49 -17.25 -1.09
CA LYS A 311 -21.32 -17.44 -2.54
C LYS A 311 -21.52 -16.15 -3.35
N ASP A 312 -21.76 -15.02 -2.67
CA ASP A 312 -22.02 -13.73 -3.30
C ASP A 312 -21.11 -12.64 -2.74
N THR A 313 -21.14 -11.46 -3.33
CA THR A 313 -20.32 -10.31 -2.90
C THR A 313 -21.24 -9.12 -2.65
N LEU A 314 -21.13 -8.57 -1.44
CA LEU A 314 -21.70 -7.27 -1.09
C LEU A 314 -20.76 -6.17 -1.54
N PHE A 315 -21.25 -5.23 -2.32
CA PHE A 315 -20.55 -4.02 -2.72
C PHE A 315 -21.21 -2.80 -2.08
N VAL A 316 -20.41 -1.92 -1.52
CA VAL A 316 -20.84 -0.62 -0.99
C VAL A 316 -19.97 0.45 -1.63
N ALA A 317 -20.57 1.32 -2.42
CA ALA A 317 -19.90 2.48 -3.03
C ALA A 317 -20.43 3.77 -2.41
N ALA A 318 -19.54 4.75 -2.25
CA ALA A 318 -19.86 6.08 -1.74
C ALA A 318 -18.85 7.10 -2.25
N ASP A 319 -19.12 8.39 -2.04
CA ASP A 319 -18.11 9.43 -2.27
C ASP A 319 -16.94 9.27 -1.29
N THR A 320 -17.26 8.88 -0.04
CA THR A 320 -16.29 8.65 1.02
C THR A 320 -16.67 7.40 1.82
N LEU A 321 -15.69 6.53 2.03
CA LEU A 321 -15.74 5.45 3.00
C LEU A 321 -14.80 5.77 4.16
N TYR A 322 -15.32 5.66 5.37
CA TYR A 322 -14.55 5.83 6.61
C TYR A 322 -14.67 4.54 7.42
N HIS A 323 -13.52 3.96 7.70
CA HIS A 323 -13.41 2.73 8.49
C HIS A 323 -12.71 3.02 9.80
N ARG A 324 -13.21 2.44 10.89
CA ARG A 324 -12.60 2.53 12.21
C ARG A 324 -12.70 1.20 12.93
N ASP A 325 -11.55 0.70 13.39
CA ASP A 325 -11.47 -0.42 14.30
C ASP A 325 -11.44 0.08 15.75
N ILE A 326 -12.43 -0.25 16.54
CA ILE A 326 -12.45 0.07 17.99
C ILE A 326 -11.74 -1.05 18.73
N ASP A 327 -12.09 -2.30 18.43
CA ASP A 327 -11.44 -3.50 18.95
C ASP A 327 -11.48 -4.64 17.90
N SER A 328 -11.14 -5.86 18.29
CA SER A 328 -11.12 -7.01 17.37
C SER A 328 -12.49 -7.45 16.86
N VAL A 329 -13.57 -6.95 17.43
CA VAL A 329 -14.96 -7.34 17.13
C VAL A 329 -15.77 -6.14 16.64
N ASP A 330 -15.49 -4.95 17.16
CA ASP A 330 -16.27 -3.73 16.96
C ASP A 330 -15.64 -2.88 15.85
N ASN A 331 -16.11 -3.07 14.62
CA ASN A 331 -15.63 -2.35 13.45
C ASN A 331 -16.78 -1.59 12.82
N PHE A 332 -16.54 -0.33 12.51
CA PHE A 332 -17.48 0.52 11.79
C PHE A 332 -16.98 0.79 10.38
N LEU A 333 -17.88 0.61 9.42
CA LEU A 333 -17.73 1.15 8.08
C LEU A 333 -18.83 2.18 7.86
N ASN A 334 -18.45 3.45 7.76
CA ASN A 334 -19.34 4.54 7.42
C ASN A 334 -19.17 4.90 5.95
N ALA A 335 -20.27 4.98 5.24
CA ALA A 335 -20.31 5.40 3.85
C ALA A 335 -21.09 6.73 3.77
N TYR A 336 -20.47 7.75 3.19
CA TYR A 336 -21.01 9.10 3.13
C TYR A 336 -21.20 9.55 1.69
N HIS A 337 -22.36 10.08 1.44
CA HIS A 337 -22.86 10.67 0.22
C HIS A 337 -22.94 9.73 -0.98
N HIS A 338 -24.08 9.79 -1.67
CA HIS A 338 -24.40 9.02 -2.87
C HIS A 338 -24.17 7.50 -2.71
N VAL A 339 -24.52 6.98 -1.52
CA VAL A 339 -24.30 5.57 -1.21
C VAL A 339 -25.14 4.68 -2.13
N LYS A 340 -24.47 3.70 -2.76
CA LYS A 340 -25.08 2.63 -3.52
C LYS A 340 -24.62 1.29 -2.98
N ILE A 341 -25.54 0.41 -2.68
CA ILE A 341 -25.28 -0.94 -2.20
C ILE A 341 -25.79 -1.93 -3.25
N PHE A 342 -24.98 -2.91 -3.57
CA PHE A 342 -25.31 -3.97 -4.50
C PHE A 342 -24.88 -5.34 -3.97
N LYS A 343 -25.85 -6.22 -3.86
CA LYS A 343 -25.73 -7.68 -3.73
C LYS A 343 -26.78 -8.28 -4.68
N LYS A 344 -26.62 -9.49 -5.18
CA LYS A 344 -27.50 -10.06 -6.21
C LYS A 344 -28.99 -10.02 -5.83
N ASP A 345 -29.30 -10.30 -4.57
CA ASP A 345 -30.67 -10.37 -4.03
C ASP A 345 -31.10 -9.11 -3.27
N LEU A 346 -30.21 -8.12 -3.05
CA LEU A 346 -30.51 -6.91 -2.32
C LEU A 346 -29.72 -5.72 -2.88
N GLN A 347 -30.45 -4.64 -3.20
CA GLN A 347 -29.84 -3.38 -3.63
C GLN A 347 -30.40 -2.23 -2.80
N ALA A 348 -29.59 -1.19 -2.60
CA ALA A 348 -30.06 0.01 -1.92
C ALA A 348 -29.35 1.27 -2.45
N VAL A 349 -30.04 2.40 -2.30
CA VAL A 349 -29.44 3.72 -2.46
C VAL A 349 -29.86 4.60 -1.28
N CYS A 350 -28.94 5.42 -0.78
CA CYS A 350 -29.19 6.37 0.29
C CYS A 350 -28.14 7.48 0.28
N ASP A 351 -28.31 8.50 1.13
CA ASP A 351 -27.24 9.49 1.29
C ASP A 351 -26.08 8.93 2.10
N SER A 352 -26.36 8.27 3.21
CA SER A 352 -25.32 7.74 4.10
C SER A 352 -25.71 6.38 4.67
N ALA A 353 -24.72 5.54 4.94
CA ALA A 353 -24.88 4.23 5.53
C ALA A 353 -23.82 3.96 6.61
N VAL A 354 -24.20 3.20 7.64
CA VAL A 354 -23.33 2.72 8.70
C VAL A 354 -23.47 1.22 8.81
N LEU A 355 -22.34 0.51 8.71
CA LEU A 355 -22.26 -0.92 8.97
C LEU A 355 -21.49 -1.14 10.26
N ASN A 356 -22.14 -1.70 11.26
CA ASN A 356 -21.52 -2.09 12.53
C ASN A 356 -21.45 -3.62 12.59
N THR A 357 -20.23 -4.15 12.75
CA THR A 357 -20.02 -5.61 12.75
C THR A 357 -20.40 -6.26 14.08
N LYS A 358 -20.23 -5.56 15.20
CA LYS A 358 -20.58 -6.06 16.54
C LYS A 358 -22.07 -6.26 16.70
N ASP A 359 -22.84 -5.25 16.34
CA ASP A 359 -24.29 -5.30 16.45
C ASP A 359 -24.94 -6.05 15.29
N SER A 360 -24.14 -6.43 14.29
CA SER A 360 -24.62 -7.03 13.06
C SER A 360 -25.75 -6.19 12.42
N LEU A 361 -25.52 -4.88 12.37
CA LEU A 361 -26.53 -3.88 11.98
C LEU A 361 -26.01 -3.01 10.83
N MET A 362 -26.84 -2.91 9.78
CA MET A 362 -26.67 -1.91 8.73
C MET A 362 -27.75 -0.86 8.88
N GLN A 363 -27.38 0.40 8.90
CA GLN A 363 -28.30 1.53 8.98
C GLN A 363 -28.16 2.41 7.74
N LEU A 364 -29.29 2.78 7.16
CA LEU A 364 -29.39 3.63 5.97
C LEU A 364 -30.14 4.90 6.31
N TYR A 365 -29.60 6.05 5.93
CA TYR A 365 -30.10 7.36 6.35
C TYR A 365 -30.48 8.24 5.16
N ARG A 366 -31.39 9.20 5.42
CA ARG A 366 -31.83 10.26 4.50
C ARG A 366 -32.55 9.70 3.27
N GLU A 367 -33.78 9.25 3.52
CA GLU A 367 -34.71 8.72 2.52
C GLU A 367 -34.13 7.54 1.70
N PRO A 368 -33.62 6.50 2.37
CA PRO A 368 -33.13 5.33 1.68
C PRO A 368 -34.23 4.64 0.86
N LEU A 369 -33.80 4.06 -0.27
CA LEU A 369 -34.56 3.12 -1.07
C LEU A 369 -33.85 1.77 -1.02
N LEU A 370 -34.61 0.72 -0.80
CA LEU A 370 -34.11 -0.66 -0.76
C LEU A 370 -34.99 -1.54 -1.66
N TRP A 371 -34.34 -2.39 -2.44
CA TRP A 371 -35.03 -3.39 -3.28
C TRP A 371 -34.56 -4.79 -2.94
N ALA A 372 -35.50 -5.69 -2.82
CA ALA A 372 -35.29 -7.13 -2.70
C ALA A 372 -36.33 -7.84 -3.55
N ASP A 373 -35.91 -8.74 -4.44
CA ASP A 373 -36.75 -9.40 -5.41
C ASP A 373 -37.67 -8.40 -6.16
N ARG A 374 -38.98 -8.52 -6.02
CA ARG A 374 -40.00 -7.63 -6.61
C ARG A 374 -40.51 -6.56 -5.64
N SER A 375 -39.81 -6.36 -4.55
CA SER A 375 -40.21 -5.43 -3.50
C SER A 375 -39.34 -4.20 -3.46
N GLN A 376 -39.92 -3.06 -3.09
CA GLN A 376 -39.26 -1.81 -2.82
C GLN A 376 -39.69 -1.29 -1.46
N ALA A 377 -38.72 -0.89 -0.63
CA ALA A 377 -38.96 -0.21 0.62
C ALA A 377 -38.46 1.24 0.57
N LYS A 378 -39.17 2.15 1.20
CA LYS A 378 -38.82 3.57 1.40
C LYS A 378 -39.10 3.96 2.85
N ALA A 379 -38.24 4.76 3.46
CA ALA A 379 -38.42 5.34 4.79
C ALA A 379 -37.53 6.58 4.97
N LYS A 380 -37.60 7.26 6.12
CA LYS A 380 -36.60 8.28 6.49
C LYS A 380 -35.29 7.64 6.97
N HIS A 381 -35.42 6.49 7.65
CA HIS A 381 -34.32 5.71 8.16
C HIS A 381 -34.64 4.21 8.06
N MET A 382 -33.65 3.39 7.78
CA MET A 382 -33.77 1.94 7.72
C MET A 382 -32.71 1.26 8.57
N LYS A 383 -33.11 0.22 9.30
CA LYS A 383 -32.23 -0.71 10.03
C LYS A 383 -32.38 -2.08 9.40
N ILE A 384 -31.26 -2.71 9.05
CA ILE A 384 -31.21 -4.06 8.48
C ILE A 384 -30.39 -4.91 9.45
N TYR A 385 -31.00 -5.92 10.03
CA TYR A 385 -30.35 -6.85 10.97
C TYR A 385 -29.72 -7.97 10.16
N VAL A 386 -28.40 -8.02 10.18
CA VAL A 386 -27.61 -8.96 9.36
C VAL A 386 -27.13 -10.11 10.25
N GLY A 387 -27.41 -11.35 9.88
CA GLY A 387 -26.82 -12.52 10.50
C GLY A 387 -25.39 -12.77 9.96
N LYS A 388 -24.83 -13.94 10.25
CA LYS A 388 -23.51 -14.30 9.72
C LYS A 388 -23.47 -14.30 8.18
N SER A 389 -24.57 -14.66 7.54
CA SER A 389 -24.68 -14.79 6.08
C SER A 389 -26.01 -14.30 5.51
N THR A 390 -27.06 -14.17 6.32
CA THR A 390 -28.42 -13.86 5.90
C THR A 390 -28.96 -12.64 6.63
N VAL A 391 -29.95 -11.96 6.04
CA VAL A 391 -30.72 -10.90 6.70
C VAL A 391 -31.72 -11.55 7.65
N LYS A 392 -31.71 -11.14 8.91
CA LYS A 392 -32.64 -11.64 9.95
C LYS A 392 -33.92 -10.81 10.05
N GLY A 393 -33.89 -9.57 9.59
CA GLY A 393 -35.02 -8.68 9.65
C GLY A 393 -34.65 -7.26 9.24
N PHE A 394 -35.67 -6.42 9.20
CA PHE A 394 -35.51 -5.00 8.90
C PHE A 394 -36.50 -4.16 9.71
N LYS A 395 -36.16 -2.91 9.92
CA LYS A 395 -37.06 -1.90 10.49
C LYS A 395 -36.96 -0.63 9.66
N LEU A 396 -38.10 -0.18 9.17
CA LEU A 396 -38.31 1.07 8.46
C LEU A 396 -38.88 2.08 9.44
N GLU A 397 -38.35 3.27 9.50
CA GLU A 397 -38.76 4.30 10.47
C GLU A 397 -39.01 5.64 9.76
N GLY A 398 -40.19 6.23 10.00
CA GLY A 398 -40.63 7.53 9.46
C GLY A 398 -41.16 7.47 8.04
N ASN A 399 -42.47 7.61 7.89
CA ASN A 399 -43.19 7.53 6.60
C ASN A 399 -42.81 6.26 5.82
N SER A 400 -42.91 5.13 6.51
CA SER A 400 -42.45 3.84 6.00
C SER A 400 -43.41 3.29 4.95
N PHE A 401 -42.85 2.97 3.78
CA PHE A 401 -43.63 2.45 2.65
C PHE A 401 -42.95 1.17 2.12
N LEU A 402 -43.72 0.09 2.02
CA LEU A 402 -43.27 -1.15 1.38
C LEU A 402 -44.22 -1.45 0.19
N ILE A 403 -43.64 -1.62 -0.98
CA ILE A 403 -44.33 -1.91 -2.21
C ILE A 403 -43.83 -3.26 -2.74
N GLN A 404 -44.75 -4.14 -3.12
CA GLN A 404 -44.44 -5.40 -3.78
C GLN A 404 -45.22 -5.49 -5.08
N GLN A 405 -44.53 -5.73 -6.20
CA GLN A 405 -45.20 -6.01 -7.47
C GLN A 405 -45.89 -7.37 -7.39
N ALA A 406 -47.21 -7.36 -7.37
CA ALA A 406 -48.05 -8.56 -7.22
C ALA A 406 -48.14 -9.38 -8.52
N ASP A 407 -48.21 -8.69 -9.67
CA ASP A 407 -48.21 -9.31 -11.00
C ASP A 407 -47.52 -8.39 -12.05
N SER A 408 -47.50 -8.83 -13.31
CA SER A 408 -46.97 -8.04 -14.43
C SER A 408 -47.94 -6.97 -14.94
N LEU A 409 -49.15 -6.86 -14.38
CA LEU A 409 -50.22 -6.00 -14.84
C LEU A 409 -50.45 -4.78 -13.93
N ASN A 410 -49.38 -4.15 -13.48
CA ASN A 410 -49.40 -2.96 -12.62
C ASN A 410 -50.12 -3.08 -11.28
N LYS A 411 -50.36 -4.31 -10.79
CA LYS A 411 -50.86 -4.52 -9.44
C LYS A 411 -49.76 -4.52 -8.43
N TYR A 412 -49.92 -3.72 -7.38
CA TYR A 412 -48.93 -3.57 -6.32
C TYR A 412 -49.58 -3.78 -4.96
N ASN A 413 -49.07 -4.72 -4.19
CA ASN A 413 -49.32 -4.79 -2.75
C ASN A 413 -48.57 -3.64 -2.09
N GLN A 414 -49.22 -2.95 -1.17
CA GLN A 414 -48.73 -1.73 -0.58
C GLN A 414 -48.98 -1.73 0.91
N LEU A 415 -47.97 -1.39 1.69
CA LEU A 415 -48.02 -1.17 3.15
C LEU A 415 -47.47 0.22 3.46
N LEU A 416 -48.22 1.01 4.19
CA LEU A 416 -47.85 2.33 4.65
C LEU A 416 -48.05 2.39 6.16
N GLY A 417 -47.12 3.06 6.86
CA GLY A 417 -47.22 3.31 8.29
C GLY A 417 -46.12 4.22 8.81
N ASN A 418 -46.17 4.60 10.08
CA ASN A 418 -45.07 5.35 10.70
C ASN A 418 -43.81 4.49 10.81
N SER A 419 -43.98 3.19 11.10
CA SER A 419 -42.91 2.20 11.04
C SER A 419 -43.40 0.87 10.48
N ILE A 420 -42.48 0.15 9.82
CA ILE A 420 -42.70 -1.20 9.32
C ILE A 420 -41.53 -2.06 9.81
N GLU A 421 -41.84 -3.16 10.50
CA GLU A 421 -40.83 -4.11 10.97
C GLU A 421 -41.07 -5.48 10.32
N GLY A 422 -40.04 -6.05 9.72
CA GLY A 422 -40.05 -7.34 9.04
C GLY A 422 -39.10 -8.35 9.72
N PHE A 423 -39.61 -9.56 9.92
CA PHE A 423 -38.87 -10.69 10.51
C PHE A 423 -38.63 -11.73 9.42
N ILE A 424 -37.37 -12.10 9.24
CA ILE A 424 -36.91 -13.01 8.17
C ILE A 424 -36.32 -14.26 8.82
N GLN A 425 -36.73 -15.40 8.35
CA GLN A 425 -36.18 -16.70 8.72
C GLN A 425 -36.04 -17.55 7.45
N ASP A 426 -34.90 -18.26 7.29
CA ASP A 426 -34.60 -19.08 6.11
C ASP A 426 -34.81 -18.29 4.80
N ASP A 427 -34.21 -17.09 4.74
CA ASP A 427 -34.31 -16.12 3.63
C ASP A 427 -35.73 -15.77 3.18
N THR A 428 -36.73 -16.03 4.03
CA THR A 428 -38.14 -15.78 3.77
C THR A 428 -38.75 -14.88 4.84
N VAL A 429 -39.52 -13.87 4.43
CA VAL A 429 -40.29 -13.04 5.34
C VAL A 429 -41.33 -13.92 6.04
N ARG A 430 -41.33 -13.93 7.36
CA ARG A 430 -42.28 -14.68 8.19
C ARG A 430 -43.35 -13.79 8.82
N LYS A 431 -42.99 -12.56 9.14
CA LYS A 431 -43.92 -11.61 9.76
C LYS A 431 -43.58 -10.19 9.35
N ILE A 432 -44.59 -9.39 9.14
CA ILE A 432 -44.50 -7.94 9.01
C ILE A 432 -45.44 -7.29 10.01
N ILE A 433 -44.96 -6.25 10.70
CA ILE A 433 -45.76 -5.41 11.59
C ILE A 433 -45.68 -3.99 11.08
N VAL A 434 -46.86 -3.39 10.81
CA VAL A 434 -47.01 -1.99 10.40
C VAL A 434 -47.64 -1.24 11.55
N GLN A 435 -47.03 -0.16 12.01
CA GLN A 435 -47.50 0.59 13.18
C GLN A 435 -47.67 2.08 12.88
N GLY A 436 -48.72 2.65 13.42
CA GLY A 436 -49.06 4.07 13.37
C GLY A 436 -49.62 4.49 12.00
N ASN A 437 -50.91 4.75 11.93
CA ASN A 437 -51.65 5.05 10.72
C ASN A 437 -51.36 3.99 9.64
N ALA A 438 -51.54 2.72 10.03
CA ALA A 438 -51.23 1.60 9.20
C ALA A 438 -52.29 1.45 8.06
N GLU A 439 -51.83 1.39 6.82
CA GLU A 439 -52.68 1.20 5.66
C GLU A 439 -52.14 0.04 4.81
N ILE A 440 -53.04 -0.77 4.30
CA ILE A 440 -52.73 -1.87 3.39
C ILE A 440 -53.61 -1.86 2.14
N TYR A 441 -52.98 -1.97 0.96
CA TYR A 441 -53.61 -2.40 -0.28
C TYR A 441 -53.03 -3.76 -0.66
N TYR A 442 -53.90 -4.79 -0.78
CA TYR A 442 -53.46 -6.15 -1.03
C TYR A 442 -54.38 -6.82 -2.04
N TYR A 443 -53.82 -7.43 -3.08
CA TYR A 443 -54.53 -8.20 -4.07
C TYR A 443 -54.52 -9.69 -3.70
N PRO A 444 -55.63 -10.27 -3.16
CA PRO A 444 -55.75 -11.71 -2.98
C PRO A 444 -55.86 -12.41 -4.34
N PHE A 445 -55.22 -13.58 -4.46
CA PHE A 445 -55.26 -14.39 -5.66
C PHE A 445 -56.00 -15.71 -5.40
N ASN A 446 -56.69 -16.23 -6.41
CA ASN A 446 -57.28 -17.57 -6.37
C ASN A 446 -56.21 -18.64 -6.75
N GLU A 447 -56.61 -19.92 -6.69
CA GLU A 447 -55.75 -21.06 -7.06
C GLU A 447 -55.22 -20.98 -8.50
N LYS A 448 -55.94 -20.32 -9.41
CA LYS A 448 -55.55 -20.07 -10.82
C LYS A 448 -54.61 -18.85 -10.96
N LYS A 449 -54.08 -18.31 -9.84
CA LYS A 449 -53.23 -17.10 -9.80
C LYS A 449 -53.87 -15.87 -10.45
N LYS A 450 -55.22 -15.74 -10.40
CA LYS A 450 -55.94 -14.53 -10.83
C LYS A 450 -56.33 -13.72 -9.60
N ALA A 451 -56.10 -12.42 -9.61
CA ALA A 451 -56.56 -11.52 -8.57
C ALA A 451 -58.11 -11.54 -8.50
N ILE A 452 -58.65 -11.67 -7.32
CA ILE A 452 -60.09 -11.72 -7.07
C ILE A 452 -60.68 -10.39 -6.59
N GLY A 453 -59.88 -9.53 -6.04
CA GLY A 453 -60.26 -8.23 -5.53
C GLY A 453 -59.08 -7.41 -5.06
N LEU A 454 -59.35 -6.26 -4.48
CA LEU A 454 -58.41 -5.41 -3.76
C LEU A 454 -58.88 -5.21 -2.32
N ASN A 455 -58.13 -5.72 -1.35
CA ASN A 455 -58.35 -5.37 0.04
C ASN A 455 -57.78 -3.97 0.30
N LYS A 456 -58.57 -3.11 0.90
CA LYS A 456 -58.20 -1.77 1.36
C LYS A 456 -58.53 -1.70 2.84
N THR A 457 -57.53 -1.59 3.70
CA THR A 457 -57.76 -1.55 5.14
C THR A 457 -56.85 -0.54 5.80
N THR A 458 -57.40 0.22 6.71
CA THR A 458 -56.68 1.15 7.64
C THR A 458 -56.80 0.65 9.07
N SER A 459 -55.79 0.85 9.88
CA SER A 459 -55.78 0.42 11.29
C SER A 459 -54.71 1.15 12.08
N SER A 460 -54.73 1.09 13.38
CA SER A 460 -53.63 1.58 14.22
C SER A 460 -52.39 0.71 14.07
N GLU A 461 -52.58 -0.61 13.96
CA GLU A 461 -51.52 -1.59 13.70
C GLU A 461 -52.03 -2.72 12.83
N ILE A 462 -51.18 -3.16 11.87
CA ILE A 462 -51.46 -4.32 11.03
C ILE A 462 -50.30 -5.31 11.22
N SER A 463 -50.61 -6.54 11.60
CA SER A 463 -49.66 -7.65 11.66
C SER A 463 -50.00 -8.71 10.64
N LEU A 464 -49.02 -9.08 9.82
CA LEU A 464 -49.16 -10.06 8.74
C LEU A 464 -48.18 -11.22 8.99
N TRP A 465 -48.67 -12.45 8.87
CA TRP A 465 -47.84 -13.67 8.93
C TRP A 465 -47.85 -14.35 7.57
N PHE A 466 -46.70 -14.82 7.15
CA PHE A 466 -46.47 -15.36 5.83
C PHE A 466 -46.06 -16.82 5.88
N VAL A 467 -46.61 -17.63 4.99
CA VAL A 467 -46.17 -19.01 4.69
C VAL A 467 -45.97 -19.11 3.20
N LYS A 468 -44.82 -19.56 2.76
CA LYS A 468 -44.41 -19.68 1.34
C LYS A 468 -44.60 -18.38 0.54
N GLY A 469 -44.43 -17.20 1.19
CA GLY A 469 -44.57 -15.90 0.55
C GLY A 469 -46.01 -15.36 0.42
N GLU A 470 -47.02 -16.10 0.87
CA GLU A 470 -48.42 -15.69 0.90
C GLU A 470 -48.86 -15.34 2.32
N ILE A 471 -49.79 -14.40 2.46
CA ILE A 471 -50.38 -14.05 3.75
C ILE A 471 -51.25 -15.20 4.25
N GLU A 472 -50.82 -15.88 5.32
CA GLU A 472 -51.59 -16.91 6.00
C GLU A 472 -52.57 -16.32 7.01
N ARG A 473 -52.11 -15.27 7.74
CA ARG A 473 -52.89 -14.63 8.78
C ARG A 473 -52.63 -13.13 8.81
N ALA A 474 -53.70 -12.37 8.99
CA ALA A 474 -53.65 -10.95 9.23
C ALA A 474 -54.35 -10.61 10.55
N SER A 475 -53.84 -9.64 11.32
CA SER A 475 -54.44 -9.11 12.53
C SER A 475 -54.45 -7.60 12.42
N PHE A 476 -55.57 -7.02 12.70
CA PHE A 476 -55.79 -5.58 12.71
C PHE A 476 -56.16 -5.17 14.11
N LYS A 477 -55.55 -4.12 14.66
CA LYS A 477 -55.79 -3.61 16.00
C LYS A 477 -56.72 -2.39 15.94
N PRO A 478 -57.16 -1.82 17.09
CA PRO A 478 -58.28 -0.85 17.17
C PRO A 478 -58.28 0.23 16.07
N LYS A 479 -59.47 0.72 15.77
CA LYS A 479 -59.78 1.68 14.68
C LYS A 479 -59.54 1.11 13.29
N THR A 480 -60.01 -0.10 13.07
CA THR A 480 -59.92 -0.77 11.80
C THR A 480 -61.13 -0.46 10.90
N GLU A 481 -60.89 0.03 9.72
CA GLU A 481 -61.87 0.27 8.67
C GLU A 481 -61.35 -0.35 7.36
N GLY A 482 -62.19 -1.04 6.61
CA GLY A 482 -61.76 -1.60 5.34
C GLY A 482 -62.72 -2.66 4.80
N GLY A 483 -62.38 -3.11 3.58
CA GLY A 483 -63.15 -4.10 2.85
C GLY A 483 -62.38 -4.63 1.65
N ILE A 484 -63.07 -5.46 0.85
CA ILE A 484 -62.51 -6.01 -0.38
C ILE A 484 -63.41 -5.55 -1.54
N ASP A 485 -62.85 -4.74 -2.44
CA ASP A 485 -63.50 -4.38 -3.70
C ASP A 485 -63.30 -5.51 -4.72
N PRO A 486 -64.37 -5.98 -5.41
CA PRO A 486 -64.24 -6.97 -6.48
C PRO A 486 -63.29 -6.48 -7.58
N ILE A 487 -62.44 -7.34 -8.15
CA ILE A 487 -61.41 -6.92 -9.11
C ILE A 487 -61.98 -6.18 -10.34
N LYS A 488 -63.23 -6.46 -10.73
CA LYS A 488 -63.91 -5.81 -11.86
C LYS A 488 -64.24 -4.33 -11.59
N GLU A 489 -64.32 -3.93 -10.33
CA GLU A 489 -64.64 -2.59 -9.87
C GLU A 489 -63.42 -1.77 -9.51
N VAL A 490 -62.26 -2.41 -9.49
CA VAL A 490 -60.98 -1.76 -9.12
C VAL A 490 -60.36 -1.04 -10.31
N ASP A 491 -60.17 0.26 -10.20
CA ASP A 491 -59.29 1.00 -11.09
C ASP A 491 -57.81 0.71 -10.66
N VAL A 492 -57.23 -0.27 -11.37
CA VAL A 492 -55.88 -0.79 -11.05
C VAL A 492 -54.82 0.29 -11.21
N GLU A 493 -54.94 1.19 -12.16
CA GLU A 493 -53.97 2.25 -12.42
C GLU A 493 -53.92 3.29 -11.29
N ASN A 494 -55.07 3.60 -10.69
CA ASN A 494 -55.23 4.56 -9.62
C ASN A 494 -55.29 3.93 -8.23
N ALA A 495 -55.21 2.61 -8.10
CA ALA A 495 -55.20 1.91 -6.83
C ALA A 495 -53.84 2.07 -6.14
N ARG A 496 -53.57 3.27 -5.66
CA ARG A 496 -52.30 3.67 -5.00
C ARG A 496 -52.56 4.37 -3.67
N LEU A 497 -51.83 3.98 -2.63
CA LEU A 497 -51.79 4.71 -1.35
C LEU A 497 -51.14 6.05 -1.54
N LYS A 498 -51.47 7.01 -0.69
CA LYS A 498 -50.86 8.34 -0.69
C LYS A 498 -49.37 8.24 -0.51
N GLY A 499 -48.58 8.80 -1.43
CA GLY A 499 -47.11 8.74 -1.42
C GLY A 499 -46.50 7.53 -2.11
N PHE A 500 -47.31 6.73 -2.82
CA PHE A 500 -46.81 5.67 -3.68
C PHE A 500 -45.83 6.21 -4.71
N SER A 501 -44.69 5.56 -4.82
CA SER A 501 -43.67 5.89 -5.82
C SER A 501 -42.80 4.65 -6.10
N TRP A 502 -42.95 4.11 -7.29
CA TRP A 502 -42.18 2.97 -7.76
C TRP A 502 -40.93 3.49 -8.49
N MET A 503 -39.74 3.41 -7.81
CA MET A 503 -38.50 4.01 -8.29
C MET A 503 -37.48 2.96 -8.77
N TYR A 504 -37.99 1.99 -9.56
CA TYR A 504 -37.18 0.87 -10.05
C TYR A 504 -35.99 1.30 -10.93
N GLU A 505 -36.12 2.45 -11.60
CA GLU A 505 -35.05 3.05 -12.41
C GLU A 505 -33.79 3.46 -11.58
N LYS A 506 -33.98 3.74 -10.28
CA LYS A 506 -32.86 4.05 -9.36
C LYS A 506 -32.18 2.82 -8.82
N ARG A 507 -32.72 1.62 -9.03
CA ARG A 507 -32.16 0.36 -8.55
C ARG A 507 -30.88 0.04 -9.28
N PRO A 508 -29.73 -0.12 -8.60
CA PRO A 508 -28.51 -0.58 -9.23
C PRO A 508 -28.70 -1.98 -9.82
N LYS A 509 -28.48 -2.14 -11.14
CA LYS A 509 -28.69 -3.42 -11.85
C LYS A 509 -27.43 -4.29 -11.84
N SER A 510 -26.27 -3.67 -11.61
CA SER A 510 -24.99 -4.36 -11.58
C SER A 510 -23.97 -3.62 -10.71
N ARG A 511 -22.93 -4.33 -10.29
CA ARG A 511 -21.80 -3.71 -9.59
C ARG A 511 -21.09 -2.62 -10.40
N PHE A 512 -21.19 -2.63 -11.73
CA PHE A 512 -20.56 -1.65 -12.61
C PHE A 512 -21.30 -0.30 -12.65
N GLU A 513 -22.52 -0.23 -12.12
CA GLU A 513 -23.28 1.01 -12.00
C GLU A 513 -23.03 1.74 -10.67
N LEU A 514 -22.26 1.14 -9.78
CA LEU A 514 -21.93 1.75 -8.49
C LEU A 514 -21.06 2.99 -8.66
N HIS A 515 -19.95 2.82 -9.38
CA HIS A 515 -19.14 3.89 -9.97
C HIS A 515 -18.84 3.50 -11.42
N PRO A 516 -18.70 4.45 -12.33
CA PRO A 516 -18.31 4.16 -13.71
C PRO A 516 -16.86 3.65 -13.74
N VAL A 517 -16.66 2.39 -13.43
CA VAL A 517 -15.38 1.69 -13.63
C VAL A 517 -15.23 1.43 -15.12
N LYS A 518 -14.11 1.82 -15.71
CA LYS A 518 -13.80 1.44 -17.09
C LYS A 518 -13.95 -0.07 -17.23
N LYS A 519 -14.65 -0.53 -18.27
CA LYS A 519 -15.06 -1.94 -18.53
C LYS A 519 -13.92 -2.99 -18.54
N THR A 520 -12.67 -2.63 -18.30
CA THR A 520 -11.47 -3.45 -18.51
C THR A 520 -11.01 -4.27 -17.30
N GLU A 521 -11.58 -4.09 -16.12
CA GLU A 521 -11.15 -4.89 -14.96
C GLU A 521 -12.20 -5.93 -14.56
N VAL A 522 -12.03 -7.13 -15.07
CA VAL A 522 -12.67 -8.32 -14.50
C VAL A 522 -12.04 -8.54 -13.12
N ILE A 523 -12.76 -8.20 -12.06
CA ILE A 523 -12.36 -8.49 -10.69
C ILE A 523 -12.45 -10.02 -10.51
N LYS A 524 -11.41 -10.74 -10.88
CA LYS A 524 -11.20 -12.11 -10.42
C LYS A 524 -10.56 -12.01 -9.04
N ILE A 525 -11.27 -12.45 -8.02
CA ILE A 525 -10.67 -12.72 -6.71
C ILE A 525 -9.67 -13.84 -6.97
N PRO A 526 -8.35 -13.64 -6.77
CA PRO A 526 -7.39 -14.71 -6.99
C PRO A 526 -7.73 -15.84 -6.02
N GLU A 527 -7.99 -17.04 -6.54
CA GLU A 527 -7.81 -18.25 -5.75
C GLU A 527 -6.36 -18.27 -5.30
N VAL A 528 -6.13 -18.25 -4.01
CA VAL A 528 -4.79 -18.40 -3.42
C VAL A 528 -4.35 -19.84 -3.74
N LYS A 529 -3.67 -20.02 -4.87
CA LYS A 529 -2.86 -21.24 -5.07
C LYS A 529 -1.70 -21.13 -4.10
N GLU A 530 -1.63 -22.02 -3.15
CA GLU A 530 -0.44 -22.24 -2.32
C GLU A 530 0.75 -22.51 -3.25
N GLU A 531 1.61 -21.53 -3.46
CA GLU A 531 2.93 -21.78 -4.04
C GLU A 531 3.70 -22.65 -3.04
N LYS A 532 3.87 -23.92 -3.41
CA LYS A 532 4.77 -24.82 -2.72
C LYS A 532 6.14 -24.17 -2.67
N LYS A 533 6.60 -23.83 -1.46
CA LYS A 533 7.98 -23.40 -1.21
C LYS A 533 8.90 -24.49 -1.74
N GLU A 534 9.65 -24.23 -2.80
CA GLU A 534 10.77 -25.06 -3.19
C GLU A 534 11.80 -25.04 -2.05
N VAL A 535 11.85 -26.15 -1.36
CA VAL A 535 12.88 -26.42 -0.35
C VAL A 535 14.17 -26.71 -1.13
N VAL A 536 15.07 -25.72 -1.17
CA VAL A 536 16.42 -25.92 -1.69
C VAL A 536 17.14 -26.94 -0.78
N PRO A 537 17.59 -28.12 -1.28
CA PRO A 537 18.21 -29.12 -0.43
C PRO A 537 19.60 -28.65 0.02
N VAL A 538 19.77 -28.54 1.33
CA VAL A 538 21.07 -28.31 1.99
C VAL A 538 21.97 -29.50 1.71
N LYS A 539 23.01 -29.33 0.89
CA LYS A 539 24.06 -30.33 0.68
C LYS A 539 24.81 -30.61 1.99
N LYS A 540 24.56 -31.75 2.60
CA LYS A 540 25.37 -32.26 3.73
C LYS A 540 26.80 -32.52 3.25
N LYS A 541 27.79 -31.78 3.77
CA LYS A 541 29.20 -32.12 3.62
C LYS A 541 29.48 -33.45 4.33
N LYS A 542 29.84 -34.50 3.58
CA LYS A 542 30.37 -35.74 4.12
C LYS A 542 31.75 -35.43 4.74
N LYS A 543 31.89 -35.63 6.05
CA LYS A 543 33.21 -35.78 6.69
C LYS A 543 33.82 -37.08 6.20
N LYS A 544 34.98 -37.04 5.56
CA LYS A 544 35.86 -38.20 5.40
C LYS A 544 36.61 -38.42 6.71
N LYS A 545 36.63 -39.67 7.14
CA LYS A 545 37.55 -40.19 8.14
C LYS A 545 39.00 -40.18 7.63
#